data_b36101efc9b61e70937954613dfd6f12
#
_entry.id   b36101efc9b61e70937954613dfd6f12
#
_cell.length_a   1.000
_cell.length_b   1.000
_cell.length_c   1.000
_cell.angle_alpha   90.00
_cell.angle_beta   90.00
_cell.angle_gamma   90.00
#
_symmetry.space_group_name_H-M   'P 1'
#
loop_
_entity.id
_entity.type
_entity.pdbx_description
1 polymer ?
#
loop_
_entity_poly.entity_id
_entity_poly.type
_entity_poly.pdbx_seq_one_letter_code
_entity_poly.pdbx_strand_id
1 'polypeptide(L)'
;IDLTAFGPAQDNGEEKARMRAELGIPEGDTVLLSLGRLAAEKNHAQLVRLLAAQPEENRPWLVFVGDGPARPDLEALTKELKLTDRVRFVGMVKPDEVPRWYRVGDIFVSASQSETQGLTYFEGMACGLPVLCRADPCLDGVVENGFNGWQWKDEAEFASALNTIISDPALRGQLHQNALATAARY
;
A
#
# COMPACT_ATOMS: atom_id res chain seq x y z
N ILE A 1 -8.54 -17.90 -7.03
CA ILE A 1 -7.53 -17.31 -6.13
C ILE A 1 -7.78 -17.85 -4.73
N ASP A 2 -6.73 -18.36 -4.08
CA ASP A 2 -6.83 -18.82 -2.70
C ASP A 2 -6.40 -17.69 -1.76
N LEU A 3 -7.36 -17.08 -1.08
CA LEU A 3 -7.12 -15.99 -0.15
C LEU A 3 -7.32 -16.41 1.33
N THR A 4 -7.37 -17.72 1.60
CA THR A 4 -7.69 -18.22 2.95
C THR A 4 -6.68 -17.79 4.02
N ALA A 5 -5.40 -17.60 3.65
CA ALA A 5 -4.37 -17.13 4.57
C ALA A 5 -4.44 -15.63 4.83
N PHE A 6 -5.20 -14.90 4.02
CA PHE A 6 -5.30 -13.45 4.10
C PHE A 6 -6.60 -13.04 4.79
N GLY A 7 -6.50 -12.16 5.74
CA GLY A 7 -7.65 -11.68 6.49
C GLY A 7 -7.26 -10.54 7.41
N PRO A 8 -8.26 -9.87 8.00
CA PRO A 8 -7.99 -8.82 8.97
C PRO A 8 -7.34 -9.40 10.22
N ALA A 9 -6.71 -8.54 11.02
CA ALA A 9 -6.05 -8.95 12.25
C ALA A 9 -7.03 -9.68 13.18
N GLN A 10 -6.57 -10.80 13.74
CA GLN A 10 -7.36 -11.58 14.71
C GLN A 10 -7.14 -11.09 16.13
N ASP A 11 -6.07 -10.35 16.37
CA ASP A 11 -5.77 -9.72 17.65
C ASP A 11 -6.32 -8.28 17.68
N ASN A 12 -6.05 -7.54 18.74
CA ASN A 12 -6.48 -6.15 18.88
C ASN A 12 -5.49 -5.16 18.23
N GLY A 13 -4.78 -5.59 17.18
CA GLY A 13 -3.78 -4.76 16.52
C GLY A 13 -2.42 -4.78 17.20
N GLU A 14 -2.17 -5.69 18.11
CA GLU A 14 -0.91 -5.79 18.84
C GLU A 14 0.26 -6.15 17.93
N GLU A 15 0.07 -7.10 17.01
CA GLU A 15 1.11 -7.49 16.06
C GLU A 15 1.46 -6.34 15.13
N LYS A 16 0.45 -5.66 14.60
CA LYS A 16 0.64 -4.48 13.75
C LYS A 16 1.44 -3.40 14.47
N ALA A 17 1.07 -3.10 15.70
CA ALA A 17 1.75 -2.08 16.50
C ALA A 17 3.22 -2.46 16.77
N ARG A 18 3.48 -3.72 17.09
CA ARG A 18 4.84 -4.22 17.33
C ARG A 18 5.69 -4.14 16.06
N MET A 19 5.14 -4.57 14.92
CA MET A 19 5.85 -4.52 13.64
C MET A 19 6.16 -3.09 13.22
N ARG A 20 5.22 -2.18 13.41
CA ARG A 20 5.45 -0.75 13.14
C ARG A 20 6.52 -0.17 14.05
N ALA A 21 6.51 -0.52 15.32
CA ALA A 21 7.53 -0.05 16.27
C ALA A 21 8.91 -0.52 15.85
N GLU A 22 9.05 -1.75 15.38
CA GLU A 22 10.32 -2.29 14.87
C GLU A 22 10.82 -1.51 13.64
N LEU A 23 9.90 -0.95 12.84
CA LEU A 23 10.25 -0.12 11.70
C LEU A 23 10.46 1.35 12.07
N GLY A 24 10.27 1.71 13.33
CA GLY A 24 10.38 3.09 13.78
C GLY A 24 9.22 3.97 13.38
N ILE A 25 8.06 3.39 13.11
CA ILE A 25 6.86 4.12 12.68
C ILE A 25 6.01 4.45 13.90
N PRO A 26 5.77 5.74 14.19
CA PRO A 26 4.93 6.12 15.32
C PRO A 26 3.50 5.61 15.19
N GLU A 27 2.91 5.25 16.33
CA GLU A 27 1.50 4.86 16.37
C GLU A 27 0.63 6.05 15.94
N GLY A 28 -0.36 5.76 15.11
CA GLY A 28 -1.25 6.78 14.58
C GLY A 28 -0.85 7.35 13.22
N ASP A 29 0.40 7.15 12.79
CA ASP A 29 0.82 7.58 11.46
C ASP A 29 0.23 6.66 10.39
N THR A 30 -0.08 7.24 9.24
CA THR A 30 -0.61 6.47 8.11
C THR A 30 0.52 5.76 7.37
N VAL A 31 0.30 4.50 7.03
CA VAL A 31 1.28 3.67 6.32
C VAL A 31 0.73 3.24 4.97
N LEU A 32 1.44 3.62 3.92
CA LEU A 32 1.22 3.13 2.57
C LEU A 32 2.09 1.89 2.38
N LEU A 33 1.51 0.79 1.93
CA LEU A 33 2.21 -0.47 1.76
C LEU A 33 2.26 -0.87 0.29
N SER A 34 3.45 -1.22 -0.18
CA SER A 34 3.66 -1.84 -1.49
C SER A 34 4.36 -3.17 -1.27
N LEU A 35 3.88 -4.21 -1.93
CA LEU A 35 4.43 -5.56 -1.77
C LEU A 35 4.67 -6.18 -3.14
N GLY A 36 5.83 -6.81 -3.29
CA GLY A 36 6.21 -7.49 -4.51
C GLY A 36 7.68 -7.27 -4.87
N ARG A 37 8.07 -7.82 -6.01
CA ARG A 37 9.44 -7.70 -6.50
C ARG A 37 9.76 -6.25 -6.85
N LEU A 38 10.92 -5.78 -6.42
CA LEU A 38 11.40 -4.43 -6.73
C LEU A 38 12.11 -4.46 -8.08
N ALA A 39 11.33 -4.25 -9.13
CA ALA A 39 11.80 -4.28 -10.52
C ALA A 39 11.26 -3.05 -11.27
N ALA A 40 11.98 -2.66 -12.32
CA ALA A 40 11.66 -1.42 -13.06
C ALA A 40 10.22 -1.37 -13.59
N GLU A 41 9.71 -2.52 -14.07
CA GLU A 41 8.36 -2.60 -14.63
C GLU A 41 7.24 -2.37 -13.59
N LYS A 42 7.57 -2.46 -12.31
CA LYS A 42 6.60 -2.20 -11.23
C LYS A 42 6.50 -0.71 -10.87
N ASN A 43 7.38 0.11 -11.41
CA ASN A 43 7.32 1.57 -11.31
C ASN A 43 7.31 2.12 -9.87
N HIS A 44 8.03 1.47 -8.97
CA HIS A 44 8.08 1.89 -7.55
C HIS A 44 8.67 3.29 -7.37
N ALA A 45 9.56 3.73 -8.28
CA ALA A 45 10.13 5.06 -8.23
C ALA A 45 9.07 6.16 -8.27
N GLN A 46 7.98 5.93 -9.01
CA GLN A 46 6.87 6.89 -9.04
C GLN A 46 6.21 7.02 -7.66
N LEU A 47 6.08 5.92 -6.91
CA LEU A 47 5.51 5.98 -5.55
C LEU A 47 6.38 6.87 -4.64
N VAL A 48 7.70 6.74 -4.73
CA VAL A 48 8.62 7.56 -3.95
C VAL A 48 8.47 9.03 -4.33
N ARG A 49 8.38 9.34 -5.62
CA ARG A 49 8.18 10.71 -6.10
C ARG A 49 6.83 11.30 -5.69
N LEU A 50 5.78 10.49 -5.74
CA LEU A 50 4.45 10.90 -5.29
C LEU A 50 4.45 11.22 -3.79
N LEU A 51 5.16 10.41 -2.99
CA LEU A 51 5.31 10.66 -1.57
C LEU A 51 6.06 11.97 -1.32
N ALA A 52 7.15 12.22 -2.06
CA ALA A 52 7.94 13.44 -1.95
C ALA A 52 7.12 14.70 -2.24
N ALA A 53 6.14 14.59 -3.12
CA ALA A 53 5.27 15.71 -3.51
C ALA A 53 4.21 16.02 -2.45
N GLN A 54 4.00 15.14 -1.47
CA GLN A 54 3.04 15.41 -0.40
C GLN A 54 3.61 16.41 0.61
N PRO A 55 2.74 17.19 1.28
CA PRO A 55 3.19 18.11 2.33
C PRO A 55 3.95 17.36 3.43
N GLU A 56 4.99 17.98 3.97
CA GLU A 56 5.77 17.39 5.07
C GLU A 56 4.90 17.12 6.29
N GLU A 57 3.94 18.01 6.55
CA GLU A 57 2.96 17.82 7.61
C GLU A 57 2.04 16.67 7.23
N ASN A 58 1.89 15.70 8.12
CA ASN A 58 1.03 14.54 7.92
C ASN A 58 1.43 13.63 6.75
N ARG A 59 2.70 13.73 6.30
CA ARG A 59 3.19 12.85 5.25
C ARG A 59 3.12 11.40 5.72
N PRO A 60 2.50 10.49 4.95
CA PRO A 60 2.46 9.09 5.33
C PRO A 60 3.83 8.42 5.18
N TRP A 61 3.94 7.24 5.76
CA TRP A 61 5.08 6.35 5.55
C TRP A 61 4.83 5.51 4.31
N LEU A 62 5.91 5.11 3.64
CA LEU A 62 5.86 4.18 2.53
C LEU A 62 6.74 2.98 2.88
N VAL A 63 6.13 1.80 2.95
CA VAL A 63 6.82 0.55 3.29
C VAL A 63 6.82 -0.36 2.07
N PHE A 64 8.03 -0.70 1.60
CA PHE A 64 8.21 -1.67 0.53
C PHE A 64 8.53 -3.03 1.15
N VAL A 65 7.70 -4.03 0.86
CA VAL A 65 7.93 -5.42 1.26
C VAL A 65 8.31 -6.22 0.02
N GLY A 66 9.51 -6.74 0.01
CA GLY A 66 10.08 -7.45 -1.13
C GLY A 66 11.48 -6.96 -1.46
N ASP A 67 12.11 -7.61 -2.41
CA ASP A 67 13.43 -7.23 -2.87
C ASP A 67 13.51 -7.37 -4.39
N GLY A 68 14.60 -6.93 -4.97
CA GLY A 68 14.79 -7.03 -6.41
C GLY A 68 15.86 -6.07 -6.91
N PRO A 69 16.16 -6.15 -8.22
CA PRO A 69 17.26 -5.37 -8.82
C PRO A 69 17.07 -3.86 -8.76
N ALA A 70 15.85 -3.36 -8.61
CA ALA A 70 15.60 -1.93 -8.52
C ALA A 70 15.86 -1.34 -7.13
N ARG A 71 16.08 -2.17 -6.10
CA ARG A 71 16.23 -1.69 -4.72
C ARG A 71 17.34 -0.65 -4.54
N PRO A 72 18.58 -0.86 -5.06
CA PRO A 72 19.63 0.14 -4.88
C PRO A 72 19.26 1.52 -5.44
N ASP A 73 18.62 1.55 -6.61
CA ASP A 73 18.18 2.81 -7.22
C ASP A 73 17.06 3.47 -6.43
N LEU A 74 16.14 2.67 -5.87
CA LEU A 74 15.05 3.17 -5.04
C LEU A 74 15.57 3.74 -3.73
N GLU A 75 16.55 3.09 -3.12
CA GLU A 75 17.19 3.60 -1.90
C GLU A 75 17.93 4.90 -2.17
N ALA A 76 18.65 4.99 -3.31
CA ALA A 76 19.32 6.21 -3.72
C ALA A 76 18.34 7.36 -3.97
N LEU A 77 17.23 7.08 -4.66
CA LEU A 77 16.18 8.08 -4.90
C LEU A 77 15.54 8.57 -3.60
N THR A 78 15.28 7.65 -2.68
CA THR A 78 14.72 7.97 -1.36
C THR A 78 15.64 8.95 -0.62
N LYS A 79 16.94 8.69 -0.65
CA LYS A 79 17.94 9.56 -0.02
C LYS A 79 18.03 10.92 -0.72
N GLU A 80 18.03 10.91 -2.07
CA GLU A 80 18.06 12.13 -2.87
C GLU A 80 16.87 13.04 -2.56
N LEU A 81 15.70 12.46 -2.40
CA LEU A 81 14.47 13.22 -2.10
C LEU A 81 14.27 13.47 -0.60
N LYS A 82 15.25 13.12 0.24
CA LYS A 82 15.24 13.34 1.69
C LYS A 82 14.07 12.66 2.39
N LEU A 83 13.76 11.44 1.98
CA LEU A 83 12.65 10.64 2.51
C LEU A 83 13.10 9.44 3.36
N THR A 84 14.36 9.41 3.79
CA THR A 84 14.89 8.28 4.56
C THR A 84 14.16 8.06 5.89
N ASP A 85 13.51 9.09 6.42
CA ASP A 85 12.70 9.02 7.63
C ASP A 85 11.22 8.72 7.37
N ARG A 86 10.85 8.45 6.11
CA ARG A 86 9.46 8.16 5.72
C ARG A 86 9.32 6.92 4.83
N VAL A 87 10.42 6.31 4.42
CA VAL A 87 10.40 5.11 3.57
C VAL A 87 11.17 4.00 4.25
N ARG A 88 10.61 2.79 4.22
CA ARG A 88 11.25 1.59 4.77
C ARG A 88 11.30 0.50 3.73
N PHE A 89 12.45 -0.15 3.64
CA PHE A 89 12.68 -1.30 2.77
C PHE A 89 12.82 -2.54 3.64
N VAL A 90 11.80 -3.37 3.67
CA VAL A 90 11.75 -4.55 4.53
C VAL A 90 12.62 -5.70 3.98
N GLY A 91 12.71 -5.78 2.66
CA GLY A 91 13.37 -6.91 2.01
C GLY A 91 12.42 -8.08 1.79
N MET A 92 12.97 -9.21 1.38
CA MET A 92 12.19 -10.41 1.11
C MET A 92 11.69 -11.01 2.42
N VAL A 93 10.42 -11.40 2.43
CA VAL A 93 9.80 -12.07 3.57
C VAL A 93 9.32 -13.46 3.15
N LYS A 94 9.16 -14.37 4.12
CA LYS A 94 8.68 -15.73 3.85
C LYS A 94 7.22 -15.69 3.42
N PRO A 95 6.77 -16.60 2.54
CA PRO A 95 5.38 -16.62 2.08
C PRO A 95 4.35 -16.68 3.20
N ASP A 96 4.63 -17.40 4.28
CA ASP A 96 3.72 -17.50 5.42
C ASP A 96 3.67 -16.21 6.27
N GLU A 97 4.62 -15.32 6.09
CA GLU A 97 4.65 -14.02 6.77
C GLU A 97 3.95 -12.91 5.98
N VAL A 98 3.70 -13.12 4.70
CA VAL A 98 3.13 -12.09 3.82
C VAL A 98 1.82 -11.51 4.35
N PRO A 99 0.85 -12.31 4.82
CA PRO A 99 -0.42 -11.75 5.30
C PRO A 99 -0.24 -10.73 6.43
N ARG A 100 0.64 -10.98 7.38
CA ARG A 100 0.84 -10.02 8.48
C ARG A 100 1.53 -8.75 8.02
N TRP A 101 2.35 -8.82 6.95
CA TRP A 101 2.94 -7.60 6.38
C TRP A 101 1.90 -6.73 5.70
N TYR A 102 0.90 -7.31 5.02
CA TYR A 102 -0.23 -6.52 4.52
C TYR A 102 -0.92 -5.77 5.66
N ARG A 103 -1.08 -6.41 6.80
CA ARG A 103 -1.76 -5.81 7.96
C ARG A 103 -0.98 -4.66 8.60
N VAL A 104 0.30 -4.51 8.29
CA VAL A 104 1.09 -3.35 8.73
C VAL A 104 0.62 -2.06 8.06
N GLY A 105 0.12 -2.15 6.83
CA GLY A 105 -0.34 -0.99 6.06
C GLY A 105 -1.74 -0.53 6.41
N ASP A 106 -2.04 0.69 6.02
CA ASP A 106 -3.39 1.26 6.05
C ASP A 106 -4.00 1.28 4.66
N ILE A 107 -3.16 1.50 3.64
CA ILE A 107 -3.55 1.59 2.24
C ILE A 107 -2.53 0.81 1.42
N PHE A 108 -3.01 -0.05 0.53
CA PHE A 108 -2.13 -0.72 -0.44
C PHE A 108 -1.95 0.19 -1.65
N VAL A 109 -0.69 0.48 -2.01
CA VAL A 109 -0.37 1.37 -3.12
C VAL A 109 0.40 0.64 -4.22
N SER A 110 0.11 1.00 -5.47
CA SER A 110 0.82 0.47 -6.62
C SER A 110 0.84 1.50 -7.74
N ALA A 111 1.98 1.60 -8.42
CA ALA A 111 2.12 2.42 -9.62
C ALA A 111 2.39 1.55 -10.86
N SER A 112 2.20 0.24 -10.76
CA SER A 112 2.38 -0.68 -11.86
C SER A 112 1.41 -0.40 -12.99
N GLN A 113 1.91 -0.40 -14.24
CA GLN A 113 1.09 -0.14 -15.44
C GLN A 113 0.68 -1.40 -16.17
N SER A 114 1.20 -2.55 -15.76
CA SER A 114 0.98 -3.81 -16.48
C SER A 114 0.76 -4.96 -15.52
N GLU A 115 -0.21 -4.81 -14.63
CA GLU A 115 -0.57 -5.88 -13.70
C GLU A 115 -1.53 -6.83 -14.39
N THR A 116 -1.05 -8.02 -14.76
CA THR A 116 -1.86 -8.98 -15.50
C THR A 116 -2.79 -9.80 -14.62
N GLN A 117 -2.45 -9.97 -13.35
CA GLN A 117 -3.22 -10.84 -12.45
C GLN A 117 -3.79 -10.12 -11.24
N GLY A 118 -3.20 -9.01 -10.84
CA GLY A 118 -3.68 -8.22 -9.72
C GLY A 118 -3.74 -8.94 -8.38
N LEU A 119 -2.97 -10.05 -8.22
CA LEU A 119 -3.04 -10.87 -7.00
C LEU A 119 -2.76 -10.08 -5.74
N THR A 120 -1.77 -9.19 -5.78
CA THR A 120 -1.41 -8.38 -4.63
C THR A 120 -2.54 -7.45 -4.21
N TYR A 121 -3.33 -6.99 -5.17
CA TYR A 121 -4.50 -6.14 -4.89
C TYR A 121 -5.56 -6.91 -4.12
N PHE A 122 -5.86 -8.14 -4.57
CA PHE A 122 -6.82 -9.00 -3.88
C PHE A 122 -6.33 -9.43 -2.50
N GLU A 123 -5.05 -9.75 -2.38
CA GLU A 123 -4.43 -10.07 -1.10
C GLU A 123 -4.53 -8.90 -0.12
N GLY A 124 -4.21 -7.70 -0.59
CA GLY A 124 -4.33 -6.48 0.21
C GLY A 124 -5.76 -6.24 0.66
N MET A 125 -6.72 -6.35 -0.25
CA MET A 125 -8.13 -6.18 0.06
C MET A 125 -8.65 -7.26 1.02
N ALA A 126 -8.17 -8.50 0.90
CA ALA A 126 -8.50 -9.57 1.82
C ALA A 126 -8.01 -9.28 3.25
N CYS A 127 -6.94 -8.50 3.39
CA CYS A 127 -6.45 -8.02 4.68
C CYS A 127 -7.11 -6.72 5.12
N GLY A 128 -8.07 -6.22 4.35
CA GLY A 128 -8.83 -5.02 4.68
C GLY A 128 -8.21 -3.70 4.20
N LEU A 129 -7.22 -3.76 3.31
CA LEU A 129 -6.59 -2.54 2.80
C LEU A 129 -7.34 -2.00 1.59
N PRO A 130 -7.80 -0.74 1.61
CA PRO A 130 -8.20 -0.09 0.38
C PRO A 130 -7.01 0.03 -0.55
N VAL A 131 -7.27 0.01 -1.85
CA VAL A 131 -6.23 0.05 -2.88
C VAL A 131 -6.18 1.42 -3.52
N LEU A 132 -5.00 2.02 -3.53
CA LEU A 132 -4.72 3.27 -4.23
C LEU A 132 -3.70 2.96 -5.32
N CYS A 133 -4.17 2.79 -6.55
CA CYS A 133 -3.35 2.28 -7.64
C CYS A 133 -3.45 3.15 -8.88
N ARG A 134 -2.43 3.03 -9.74
CA ARG A 134 -2.44 3.67 -11.04
C ARG A 134 -3.57 3.06 -11.89
N ALA A 135 -4.27 3.90 -12.64
CA ALA A 135 -5.40 3.46 -13.45
C ALA A 135 -4.96 2.44 -14.50
N ASP A 136 -5.69 1.33 -14.55
CA ASP A 136 -5.47 0.24 -15.48
C ASP A 136 -6.82 -0.37 -15.83
N PRO A 137 -7.15 -0.51 -17.15
CA PRO A 137 -8.42 -1.13 -17.55
C PRO A 137 -8.66 -2.51 -16.93
N CYS A 138 -7.60 -3.28 -16.64
CA CYS A 138 -7.73 -4.59 -16.00
C CYS A 138 -8.31 -4.51 -14.59
N LEU A 139 -8.27 -3.35 -13.96
CA LEU A 139 -8.76 -3.14 -12.61
C LEU A 139 -10.17 -2.54 -12.58
N ASP A 140 -10.74 -2.22 -13.74
CA ASP A 140 -12.10 -1.71 -13.82
C ASP A 140 -13.08 -2.77 -13.32
N GLY A 141 -13.97 -2.37 -12.43
CA GLY A 141 -14.89 -3.28 -11.77
C GLY A 141 -14.27 -4.02 -10.56
N VAL A 142 -12.96 -3.93 -10.36
CA VAL A 142 -12.27 -4.50 -9.20
C VAL A 142 -11.95 -3.39 -8.19
N VAL A 143 -11.23 -2.36 -8.62
CA VAL A 143 -10.95 -1.18 -7.79
C VAL A 143 -11.87 -0.07 -8.25
N GLU A 144 -12.82 0.27 -7.39
CA GLU A 144 -13.85 1.27 -7.68
C GLU A 144 -13.62 2.52 -6.84
N ASN A 145 -13.51 3.67 -7.51
CA ASN A 145 -13.23 4.95 -6.87
C ASN A 145 -14.28 5.28 -5.79
N GLY A 146 -13.81 5.51 -4.57
CA GLY A 146 -14.66 5.87 -3.45
C GLY A 146 -15.38 4.69 -2.80
N PHE A 147 -15.24 3.48 -3.31
CA PHE A 147 -15.86 2.27 -2.76
C PHE A 147 -14.85 1.42 -1.98
N ASN A 148 -13.82 0.92 -2.66
CA ASN A 148 -12.76 0.11 -2.04
C ASN A 148 -11.36 0.65 -2.30
N GLY A 149 -11.26 1.82 -2.90
CA GLY A 149 -9.99 2.45 -3.20
C GLY A 149 -10.14 3.52 -4.26
N TRP A 150 -9.07 3.82 -4.97
CA TRP A 150 -9.04 4.74 -6.10
C TRP A 150 -8.04 4.30 -7.14
N GLN A 151 -8.41 4.50 -8.41
CA GLN A 151 -7.49 4.43 -9.53
C GLN A 151 -7.12 5.86 -9.92
N TRP A 152 -5.83 6.22 -9.84
CA TRP A 152 -5.36 7.56 -10.18
C TRP A 152 -4.67 7.55 -11.54
N LYS A 153 -4.84 8.62 -12.30
CA LYS A 153 -4.25 8.78 -13.64
C LYS A 153 -3.04 9.71 -13.62
N ASP A 154 -2.99 10.63 -12.66
CA ASP A 154 -1.91 11.60 -12.53
C ASP A 154 -1.63 11.90 -11.07
N GLU A 155 -0.60 12.70 -10.84
CA GLU A 155 -0.14 13.06 -9.51
C GLU A 155 -1.21 13.81 -8.69
N ALA A 156 -1.98 14.68 -9.34
CA ALA A 156 -3.05 15.43 -8.66
C ALA A 156 -4.16 14.51 -8.18
N GLU A 157 -4.54 13.52 -8.97
CA GLU A 157 -5.55 12.54 -8.57
C GLU A 157 -5.06 11.67 -7.41
N PHE A 158 -3.77 11.26 -7.44
CA PHE A 158 -3.17 10.53 -6.33
C PHE A 158 -3.24 11.35 -5.04
N ALA A 159 -2.80 12.59 -5.09
CA ALA A 159 -2.79 13.47 -3.92
C ALA A 159 -4.19 13.70 -3.38
N SER A 160 -5.16 13.92 -4.26
CA SER A 160 -6.56 14.13 -3.88
C SER A 160 -7.15 12.89 -3.20
N ALA A 161 -6.96 11.72 -3.78
CA ALA A 161 -7.45 10.47 -3.22
C ALA A 161 -6.80 10.18 -1.87
N LEU A 162 -5.49 10.33 -1.78
CA LEU A 162 -4.76 10.09 -0.55
C LEU A 162 -5.24 11.02 0.57
N ASN A 163 -5.38 12.31 0.27
CA ASN A 163 -5.84 13.28 1.25
C ASN A 163 -7.27 12.99 1.71
N THR A 164 -8.14 12.60 0.79
CA THR A 164 -9.53 12.22 1.09
C THR A 164 -9.58 11.04 2.07
N ILE A 165 -8.77 10.02 1.83
CA ILE A 165 -8.72 8.83 2.69
C ILE A 165 -8.16 9.19 4.07
N ILE A 166 -7.06 9.94 4.12
CA ILE A 166 -6.38 10.26 5.39
C ILE A 166 -7.24 11.15 6.28
N SER A 167 -7.96 12.11 5.69
CA SER A 167 -8.70 13.12 6.44
C SER A 167 -10.07 12.66 6.95
N ASP A 168 -10.54 11.47 6.53
CA ASP A 168 -11.89 11.00 6.87
C ASP A 168 -11.85 9.58 7.46
N PRO A 169 -11.78 9.45 8.79
CA PRO A 169 -11.78 8.13 9.44
C PRO A 169 -13.01 7.28 9.16
N ALA A 170 -14.18 7.90 9.00
CA ALA A 170 -15.41 7.18 8.68
C ALA A 170 -15.32 6.55 7.28
N LEU A 171 -14.79 7.31 6.31
CA LEU A 171 -14.56 6.81 4.97
C LEU A 171 -13.55 5.65 4.98
N ARG A 172 -12.46 5.76 5.74
CA ARG A 172 -11.48 4.67 5.86
C ARG A 172 -12.13 3.39 6.36
N GLY A 173 -13.02 3.48 7.34
CA GLY A 173 -13.77 2.33 7.83
C GLY A 173 -14.64 1.70 6.76
N GLN A 174 -15.32 2.51 5.96
CA GLN A 174 -16.14 2.03 4.85
C GLN A 174 -15.29 1.37 3.77
N LEU A 175 -14.18 1.99 3.40
CA LEU A 175 -13.26 1.43 2.41
C LEU A 175 -12.69 0.09 2.87
N HIS A 176 -12.36 -0.03 4.15
CA HIS A 176 -11.89 -1.27 4.76
C HIS A 176 -12.94 -2.38 4.60
N GLN A 177 -14.17 -2.14 4.99
CA GLN A 177 -15.24 -3.12 4.88
C GLN A 177 -15.53 -3.49 3.43
N ASN A 178 -15.52 -2.51 2.55
CA ASN A 178 -15.76 -2.73 1.12
C ASN A 178 -14.62 -3.51 0.46
N ALA A 179 -13.37 -3.29 0.90
CA ALA A 179 -12.23 -4.07 0.44
C ALA A 179 -12.38 -5.53 0.83
N LEU A 180 -12.74 -5.81 2.08
CA LEU A 180 -13.01 -7.17 2.55
C LEU A 180 -14.12 -7.84 1.72
N ALA A 181 -15.22 -7.11 1.48
CA ALA A 181 -16.34 -7.61 0.70
C ALA A 181 -15.95 -7.91 -0.74
N THR A 182 -15.11 -7.06 -1.35
CA THR A 182 -14.63 -7.28 -2.71
C THR A 182 -13.77 -8.54 -2.78
N ALA A 183 -12.82 -8.70 -1.88
CA ALA A 183 -11.95 -9.89 -1.85
C ALA A 183 -12.76 -11.17 -1.65
N ALA A 184 -13.83 -11.13 -0.88
CA ALA A 184 -14.67 -12.30 -0.62
C ALA A 184 -15.39 -12.84 -1.86
N ARG A 185 -15.44 -12.05 -2.94
CA ARG A 185 -16.06 -12.50 -4.21
C ARG A 185 -15.10 -13.32 -5.07
N TYR A 186 -13.83 -13.40 -4.73
CA TYR A 186 -12.79 -14.09 -5.47
C TYR A 186 -12.14 -15.18 -4.61
#